data_601266138e391c4b25b0dedaac1f8e78
#
_entry.id   601266138e391c4b25b0dedaac1f8e78
#
_cell.length_a   1.000
_cell.length_b   1.000
_cell.length_c   1.000
_cell.angle_alpha   90.00
_cell.angle_beta   90.00
_cell.angle_gamma   90.00
#
_symmetry.space_group_name_H-M   'P 1'
#
loop_
_entity.id
_entity.type
_entity.pdbx_description
1 polymer ?
#
loop_
_entity_poly.entity_id
_entity_poly.type
_entity_poly.pdbx_seq_one_letter_code
_entity_poly.pdbx_strand_id
1 'polypeptide(L)'
;MTVKPNSNPPGGQAQNYVFDSANQHERGLKLAEAGKYREALACMREHLRSTPDDAESLNDTGAILHCLGRSNEAIDHFIRAQELKNDSAEIVWNLAEAYIATGRANEAMQLFDKMQQVGVLNADILNRTAGIFLNQNNKANAIEMLLRSLRICSNQEILGPMIEVIRSKRPKMAFFCGLTGDTKFLTDIYEFTEHRFNVRFFEGQDVNQMYELMKWSDISWFEWCTNMAVEASKLPKVCRNIIRLHRFEAYGDWPGFVRWENIDSLITVGNSFVEEALLQRVPNIRNRTQLIKIPNGVNLDKFEFTDRSRGKNIASAGYLNMRKNPMFLLQCMLKLHYIDPEYKLFFAGNFQDSMLEQYIRHIVRALKLTDVVFFDGWQEDMNAWLMDKHYIVSASIGESQGMGLLEAMACGLKPVIHNFPGADQIFPTEFLFNISEEFCQQILSGTYEPKKYRGFVETNYSLKDQLSKINEIFTRLEAEIDAEQPVTPLYDNLKSPNHQIEQLSSGACRQTFENNLIV
;
A
#
# COMPACT_ATOMS: atom_id res chain seq x y z
N MET A 1 -34.23 36.66 -65.40
CA MET A 1 -34.76 35.36 -65.07
C MET A 1 -33.74 34.72 -64.14
N THR A 2 -33.97 34.75 -62.85
CA THR A 2 -33.10 34.27 -61.79
C THR A 2 -33.74 33.03 -61.17
N VAL A 3 -33.06 31.89 -61.27
CA VAL A 3 -33.46 30.63 -60.66
C VAL A 3 -32.88 30.59 -59.24
N LYS A 4 -33.72 30.44 -58.22
CA LYS A 4 -33.32 30.17 -56.82
C LYS A 4 -32.99 28.71 -56.66
N PRO A 5 -31.93 28.31 -55.92
CA PRO A 5 -31.73 26.93 -55.48
C PRO A 5 -32.50 26.67 -54.17
N ASN A 6 -33.25 25.57 -54.13
CA ASN A 6 -33.88 25.00 -52.96
C ASN A 6 -32.79 24.35 -52.10
N SER A 7 -32.63 24.79 -50.87
CA SER A 7 -31.84 24.11 -49.83
C SER A 7 -32.78 23.62 -48.73
N ASN A 8 -33.07 22.34 -48.71
CA ASN A 8 -33.53 21.66 -47.51
C ASN A 8 -32.31 20.96 -46.84
N PRO A 9 -32.08 21.14 -45.56
CA PRO A 9 -31.04 20.39 -44.84
C PRO A 9 -31.53 18.99 -44.49
N PRO A 10 -30.64 17.97 -44.47
CA PRO A 10 -31.01 16.62 -44.05
C PRO A 10 -31.00 16.54 -42.51
N GLY A 11 -32.13 16.94 -41.89
CA GLY A 11 -32.32 16.91 -40.43
C GLY A 11 -33.10 15.70 -39.93
N GLY A 12 -33.48 14.75 -40.79
CA GLY A 12 -34.35 13.64 -40.41
C GLY A 12 -33.69 12.31 -40.05
N GLN A 13 -32.42 12.08 -40.44
CA GLN A 13 -31.79 10.79 -40.22
C GLN A 13 -31.12 10.63 -38.83
N ALA A 14 -30.57 11.67 -38.24
CA ALA A 14 -29.93 11.60 -36.95
C ALA A 14 -30.90 11.37 -35.77
N GLN A 15 -32.11 11.98 -35.85
CA GLN A 15 -33.13 11.78 -34.81
C GLN A 15 -33.80 10.41 -34.86
N ASN A 16 -33.95 9.79 -36.03
CA ASN A 16 -34.49 8.43 -36.16
C ASN A 16 -33.49 7.37 -35.64
N TYR A 17 -32.18 7.56 -35.85
CA TYR A 17 -31.16 6.63 -35.34
C TYR A 17 -31.07 6.63 -33.80
N VAL A 18 -31.17 7.79 -33.16
CA VAL A 18 -31.15 7.90 -31.70
C VAL A 18 -32.41 7.31 -31.05
N PHE A 19 -33.59 7.52 -31.70
CA PHE A 19 -34.86 6.96 -31.17
C PHE A 19 -34.96 5.44 -31.34
N ASP A 20 -34.36 4.87 -32.38
CA ASP A 20 -34.31 3.42 -32.61
C ASP A 20 -33.29 2.72 -31.69
N SER A 21 -32.21 3.41 -31.39
CA SER A 21 -31.16 2.96 -30.50
C SER A 21 -31.63 2.85 -29.02
N ALA A 22 -32.29 3.89 -28.48
CA ALA A 22 -32.85 3.86 -27.13
C ALA A 22 -33.90 2.73 -26.97
N ASN A 23 -34.68 2.47 -28.00
CA ASN A 23 -35.67 1.40 -28.05
C ASN A 23 -34.99 0.00 -28.02
N GLN A 24 -33.80 -0.15 -28.59
CA GLN A 24 -33.05 -1.43 -28.54
C GLN A 24 -32.48 -1.71 -27.14
N HIS A 25 -32.00 -0.73 -26.39
CA HIS A 25 -31.54 -0.90 -25.03
C HIS A 25 -32.68 -1.35 -24.11
N GLU A 26 -33.81 -0.60 -24.07
CA GLU A 26 -34.96 -0.93 -23.25
C GLU A 26 -35.56 -2.31 -23.61
N ARG A 27 -35.57 -2.65 -24.89
CA ARG A 27 -36.00 -3.97 -25.38
C ARG A 27 -35.05 -5.07 -24.89
N GLY A 28 -33.73 -4.81 -24.92
CA GLY A 28 -32.72 -5.71 -24.41
C GLY A 28 -32.89 -6.01 -22.94
N LEU A 29 -33.13 -4.98 -22.11
CA LEU A 29 -33.39 -5.14 -20.67
C LEU A 29 -34.64 -6.00 -20.42
N LYS A 30 -35.76 -5.71 -21.06
CA LYS A 30 -37.00 -6.50 -20.93
C LYS A 30 -36.82 -7.98 -21.33
N LEU A 31 -35.98 -8.24 -22.34
CA LEU A 31 -35.64 -9.61 -22.74
C LEU A 31 -34.74 -10.30 -21.69
N ALA A 32 -33.80 -9.57 -21.10
CA ALA A 32 -32.95 -10.09 -20.03
C ALA A 32 -33.77 -10.44 -18.78
N GLU A 33 -34.68 -9.55 -18.35
CA GLU A 33 -35.64 -9.81 -17.27
C GLU A 33 -36.51 -11.06 -17.52
N ALA A 34 -36.85 -11.30 -18.80
CA ALA A 34 -37.60 -12.51 -19.20
C ALA A 34 -36.72 -13.76 -19.35
N GLY A 35 -35.42 -13.69 -18.98
CA GLY A 35 -34.45 -14.80 -19.12
C GLY A 35 -34.00 -15.11 -20.55
N LYS A 36 -34.39 -14.29 -21.53
CA LYS A 36 -34.04 -14.44 -22.93
C LYS A 36 -32.70 -13.81 -23.29
N TYR A 37 -31.63 -14.22 -22.57
CA TYR A 37 -30.31 -13.58 -22.61
C TYR A 37 -29.68 -13.55 -24.01
N ARG A 38 -29.92 -14.54 -24.90
CA ARG A 38 -29.38 -14.52 -26.26
C ARG A 38 -30.01 -13.42 -27.12
N GLU A 39 -31.31 -13.24 -27.00
CA GLU A 39 -32.06 -12.20 -27.72
C GLU A 39 -31.71 -10.80 -27.14
N ALA A 40 -31.61 -10.71 -25.82
CA ALA A 40 -31.18 -9.52 -25.11
C ALA A 40 -29.79 -9.06 -25.58
N LEU A 41 -28.82 -9.97 -25.67
CA LEU A 41 -27.46 -9.67 -26.14
C LEU A 41 -27.45 -9.13 -27.58
N ALA A 42 -28.34 -9.62 -28.46
CA ALA A 42 -28.44 -9.12 -29.82
C ALA A 42 -28.91 -7.66 -29.84
N CYS A 43 -29.91 -7.32 -29.01
CA CYS A 43 -30.40 -5.94 -28.86
C CYS A 43 -29.32 -5.00 -28.28
N MET A 44 -28.62 -5.41 -27.21
CA MET A 44 -27.54 -4.62 -26.59
C MET A 44 -26.39 -4.37 -27.56
N ARG A 45 -25.99 -5.36 -28.34
CA ARG A 45 -24.93 -5.19 -29.35
C ARG A 45 -25.32 -4.22 -30.45
N GLU A 46 -26.61 -4.20 -30.85
CA GLU A 46 -27.09 -3.24 -31.85
C GLU A 46 -27.12 -1.82 -31.26
N HIS A 47 -27.53 -1.68 -29.99
CA HIS A 47 -27.49 -0.40 -29.30
C HIS A 47 -26.05 0.13 -29.18
N LEU A 48 -25.08 -0.70 -28.74
CA LEU A 48 -23.67 -0.32 -28.58
C LEU A 48 -22.96 0.03 -29.90
N ARG A 49 -23.49 -0.37 -31.08
CA ARG A 49 -22.97 0.12 -32.37
C ARG A 49 -23.18 1.60 -32.58
N SER A 50 -24.28 2.15 -32.04
CA SER A 50 -24.59 3.58 -32.13
C SER A 50 -24.08 4.38 -30.94
N THR A 51 -23.89 3.73 -29.79
CA THR A 51 -23.45 4.34 -28.51
C THR A 51 -22.33 3.50 -27.86
N PRO A 52 -21.13 3.43 -28.48
CA PRO A 52 -20.06 2.53 -28.04
C PRO A 52 -19.48 2.87 -26.67
N ASP A 53 -19.66 4.09 -26.19
CA ASP A 53 -19.12 4.60 -24.92
C ASP A 53 -20.24 4.86 -23.88
N ASP A 54 -21.36 4.14 -23.98
CA ASP A 54 -22.39 4.16 -22.96
C ASP A 54 -22.07 3.15 -21.85
N ALA A 55 -21.65 3.67 -20.66
CA ALA A 55 -21.22 2.86 -19.53
C ALA A 55 -22.32 1.92 -19.00
N GLU A 56 -23.59 2.36 -19.01
CA GLU A 56 -24.72 1.57 -18.54
C GLU A 56 -24.98 0.39 -19.51
N SER A 57 -25.06 0.67 -20.79
CA SER A 57 -25.26 -0.39 -21.80
C SER A 57 -24.09 -1.38 -21.88
N LEU A 58 -22.86 -0.91 -21.63
CA LEU A 58 -21.69 -1.79 -21.49
C LEU A 58 -21.82 -2.71 -20.27
N ASN A 59 -22.21 -2.15 -19.12
CA ASN A 59 -22.45 -2.93 -17.91
C ASN A 59 -23.54 -3.97 -18.11
N ASP A 60 -24.68 -3.60 -18.68
CA ASP A 60 -25.80 -4.50 -18.95
C ASP A 60 -25.42 -5.61 -19.93
N THR A 61 -24.64 -5.27 -20.97
CA THR A 61 -24.11 -6.25 -21.92
C THR A 61 -23.20 -7.25 -21.22
N GLY A 62 -22.33 -6.77 -20.34
CA GLY A 62 -21.46 -7.61 -19.50
C GLY A 62 -22.29 -8.53 -18.59
N ALA A 63 -23.32 -8.03 -17.92
CA ALA A 63 -24.20 -8.81 -17.07
C ALA A 63 -24.93 -9.91 -17.85
N ILE A 64 -25.46 -9.60 -19.02
CA ILE A 64 -26.11 -10.58 -19.91
C ILE A 64 -25.11 -11.66 -20.36
N LEU A 65 -23.87 -11.28 -20.72
CA LEU A 65 -22.82 -12.23 -21.08
C LEU A 65 -22.46 -13.14 -19.90
N HIS A 66 -22.37 -12.57 -18.70
CA HIS A 66 -22.11 -13.34 -17.48
C HIS A 66 -23.23 -14.37 -17.21
N CYS A 67 -24.49 -13.98 -17.32
CA CYS A 67 -25.64 -14.89 -17.22
C CYS A 67 -25.63 -16.00 -18.31
N LEU A 68 -25.05 -15.75 -19.47
CA LEU A 68 -24.83 -16.75 -20.51
C LEU A 68 -23.63 -17.68 -20.24
N GLY A 69 -22.93 -17.55 -19.12
CA GLY A 69 -21.70 -18.29 -18.80
C GLY A 69 -20.47 -17.81 -19.57
N ARG A 70 -20.54 -16.62 -20.19
CA ARG A 70 -19.46 -16.02 -21.01
C ARG A 70 -18.72 -14.95 -20.23
N SER A 71 -18.36 -15.26 -18.96
CA SER A 71 -17.79 -14.30 -18.01
C SER A 71 -16.46 -13.69 -18.49
N ASN A 72 -15.65 -14.41 -19.26
CA ASN A 72 -14.41 -13.85 -19.84
C ASN A 72 -14.69 -12.70 -20.82
N GLU A 73 -15.75 -12.81 -21.65
CA GLU A 73 -16.16 -11.72 -22.53
C GLU A 73 -16.85 -10.59 -21.77
N ALA A 74 -17.56 -10.91 -20.69
CA ALA A 74 -18.20 -9.92 -19.83
C ALA A 74 -17.17 -8.98 -19.18
N ILE A 75 -16.01 -9.51 -18.79
CA ILE A 75 -14.93 -8.73 -18.15
C ILE A 75 -14.50 -7.53 -19.03
N ASP A 76 -14.34 -7.72 -20.33
CA ASP A 76 -13.94 -6.65 -21.25
C ASP A 76 -14.98 -5.50 -21.27
N HIS A 77 -16.26 -5.85 -21.26
CA HIS A 77 -17.36 -4.88 -21.20
C HIS A 77 -17.39 -4.15 -19.84
N PHE A 78 -17.22 -4.86 -18.73
CA PHE A 78 -17.19 -4.25 -17.39
C PHE A 78 -15.98 -3.35 -17.18
N ILE A 79 -14.79 -3.72 -17.69
CA ILE A 79 -13.60 -2.86 -17.63
C ILE A 79 -13.87 -1.56 -18.36
N ARG A 80 -14.43 -1.65 -19.58
CA ARG A 80 -14.76 -0.44 -20.37
C ARG A 80 -15.80 0.42 -19.67
N ALA A 81 -16.83 -0.19 -19.10
CA ALA A 81 -17.85 0.53 -18.31
C ALA A 81 -17.22 1.24 -17.10
N GLN A 82 -16.28 0.56 -16.40
CA GLN A 82 -15.57 1.12 -15.25
C GLN A 82 -14.67 2.30 -15.63
N GLU A 83 -14.00 2.26 -16.79
CA GLU A 83 -13.21 3.38 -17.31
C GLU A 83 -14.06 4.64 -17.53
N LEU A 84 -15.30 4.46 -18.00
CA LEU A 84 -16.24 5.55 -18.28
C LEU A 84 -16.97 6.05 -17.03
N LYS A 85 -17.28 5.15 -16.08
CA LYS A 85 -18.02 5.46 -14.85
C LYS A 85 -17.36 4.77 -13.65
N ASN A 86 -16.29 5.40 -13.17
CA ASN A 86 -15.38 4.81 -12.20
C ASN A 86 -16.01 4.53 -10.81
N ASP A 87 -17.04 5.28 -10.39
CA ASP A 87 -17.62 5.22 -9.04
C ASP A 87 -18.93 4.43 -8.95
N SER A 88 -19.30 3.69 -10.00
CA SER A 88 -20.50 2.89 -9.98
C SER A 88 -20.32 1.63 -9.15
N ALA A 89 -21.08 1.53 -8.05
CA ALA A 89 -21.09 0.35 -7.18
C ALA A 89 -21.46 -0.93 -7.93
N GLU A 90 -22.43 -0.84 -8.85
CA GLU A 90 -22.90 -1.95 -9.67
C GLU A 90 -21.83 -2.47 -10.63
N ILE A 91 -21.15 -1.56 -11.35
CA ILE A 91 -20.08 -1.95 -12.30
C ILE A 91 -18.94 -2.64 -11.56
N VAL A 92 -18.50 -2.08 -10.41
CA VAL A 92 -17.42 -2.66 -9.60
C VAL A 92 -17.80 -4.04 -9.06
N TRP A 93 -19.06 -4.19 -8.63
CA TRP A 93 -19.60 -5.47 -8.19
C TRP A 93 -19.61 -6.51 -9.31
N ASN A 94 -20.19 -6.17 -10.45
CA ASN A 94 -20.32 -7.07 -11.60
C ASN A 94 -18.96 -7.52 -12.14
N LEU A 95 -17.97 -6.62 -12.17
CA LEU A 95 -16.60 -6.95 -12.56
C LEU A 95 -15.95 -7.91 -11.56
N ALA A 96 -16.12 -7.69 -10.26
CA ALA A 96 -15.59 -8.59 -9.23
C ALA A 96 -16.22 -9.98 -9.34
N GLU A 97 -17.53 -10.08 -9.52
CA GLU A 97 -18.24 -11.35 -9.73
C GLU A 97 -17.73 -12.10 -10.97
N ALA A 98 -17.52 -11.39 -12.07
CA ALA A 98 -16.98 -12.00 -13.31
C ALA A 98 -15.55 -12.52 -13.11
N TYR A 99 -14.70 -11.82 -12.35
CA TYR A 99 -13.38 -12.31 -12.00
C TYR A 99 -13.44 -13.56 -11.11
N ILE A 100 -14.33 -13.58 -10.12
CA ILE A 100 -14.54 -14.73 -9.24
C ILE A 100 -15.03 -15.94 -10.05
N ALA A 101 -16.03 -15.75 -10.90
CA ALA A 101 -16.58 -16.81 -11.76
C ALA A 101 -15.55 -17.40 -12.73
N THR A 102 -14.51 -16.65 -13.10
CA THR A 102 -13.42 -17.10 -13.97
C THR A 102 -12.18 -17.57 -13.20
N GLY A 103 -12.23 -17.61 -11.85
CA GLY A 103 -11.10 -18.02 -11.01
C GLY A 103 -9.97 -16.98 -10.91
N ARG A 104 -10.20 -15.74 -11.37
CA ARG A 104 -9.23 -14.63 -11.37
C ARG A 104 -9.25 -13.88 -10.04
N ALA A 105 -8.88 -14.60 -8.96
CA ALA A 105 -8.99 -14.11 -7.58
C ALA A 105 -8.10 -12.89 -7.29
N ASN A 106 -6.93 -12.79 -7.92
CA ASN A 106 -6.02 -11.65 -7.73
C ASN A 106 -6.63 -10.35 -8.27
N GLU A 107 -7.28 -10.41 -9.43
CA GLU A 107 -7.94 -9.26 -10.03
C GLU A 107 -9.19 -8.86 -9.24
N ALA A 108 -9.95 -9.84 -8.75
CA ALA A 108 -11.07 -9.57 -7.84
C ALA A 108 -10.59 -8.86 -6.56
N MET A 109 -9.48 -9.32 -5.96
CA MET A 109 -8.91 -8.73 -4.75
C MET A 109 -8.51 -7.27 -4.93
N GLN A 110 -8.03 -6.87 -6.12
CA GLN A 110 -7.68 -5.48 -6.43
C GLN A 110 -8.89 -4.54 -6.40
N LEU A 111 -10.09 -5.05 -6.59
CA LEU A 111 -11.33 -4.27 -6.55
C LEU A 111 -11.90 -4.10 -5.14
N PHE A 112 -11.49 -4.93 -4.16
CA PHE A 112 -12.16 -4.98 -2.86
C PHE A 112 -12.08 -3.69 -2.05
N ASP A 113 -11.00 -2.92 -2.16
CA ASP A 113 -10.91 -1.63 -1.48
C ASP A 113 -11.90 -0.63 -2.07
N LYS A 114 -12.05 -0.65 -3.40
CA LYS A 114 -13.04 0.16 -4.08
C LYS A 114 -14.46 -0.29 -3.74
N MET A 115 -14.72 -1.60 -3.71
CA MET A 115 -16.01 -2.15 -3.27
C MET A 115 -16.35 -1.74 -1.85
N GLN A 116 -15.36 -1.65 -0.96
CA GLN A 116 -15.54 -1.16 0.40
C GLN A 116 -15.89 0.33 0.43
N GLN A 117 -15.20 1.16 -0.39
CA GLN A 117 -15.49 2.60 -0.50
C GLN A 117 -16.91 2.89 -0.99
N VAL A 118 -17.39 2.12 -1.97
CA VAL A 118 -18.75 2.27 -2.52
C VAL A 118 -19.80 1.45 -1.76
N GLY A 119 -19.44 0.77 -0.66
CA GLY A 119 -20.34 0.11 0.28
C GLY A 119 -20.90 -1.23 -0.18
N VAL A 120 -20.33 -1.90 -1.17
CA VAL A 120 -20.82 -3.19 -1.70
C VAL A 120 -19.98 -4.41 -1.32
N LEU A 121 -18.84 -4.22 -0.64
CA LEU A 121 -18.02 -5.35 -0.18
C LEU A 121 -18.75 -6.08 0.96
N ASN A 122 -18.89 -7.39 0.84
CA ASN A 122 -19.51 -8.24 1.87
C ASN A 122 -18.68 -9.50 2.16
N ALA A 123 -19.07 -10.23 3.21
CA ALA A 123 -18.38 -11.43 3.67
C ALA A 123 -18.44 -12.58 2.64
N ASP A 124 -19.54 -12.71 1.90
CA ASP A 124 -19.73 -13.81 0.95
C ASP A 124 -18.70 -13.75 -0.19
N ILE A 125 -18.54 -12.60 -0.81
CA ILE A 125 -17.58 -12.42 -1.92
C ILE A 125 -16.13 -12.68 -1.46
N LEU A 126 -15.80 -12.30 -0.22
CA LEU A 126 -14.50 -12.57 0.38
C LEU A 126 -14.28 -14.06 0.65
N ASN A 127 -15.28 -14.76 1.17
CA ASN A 127 -15.23 -16.19 1.44
C ASN A 127 -15.08 -17.01 0.15
N ARG A 128 -15.82 -16.66 -0.91
CA ARG A 128 -15.70 -17.29 -2.23
C ARG A 128 -14.32 -17.07 -2.83
N THR A 129 -13.79 -15.87 -2.73
CA THR A 129 -12.44 -15.55 -3.19
C THR A 129 -11.38 -16.32 -2.39
N ALA A 130 -11.55 -16.47 -1.07
CA ALA A 130 -10.67 -17.32 -0.25
C ALA A 130 -10.68 -18.78 -0.74
N GLY A 131 -11.84 -19.32 -1.09
CA GLY A 131 -11.97 -20.67 -1.66
C GLY A 131 -11.17 -20.85 -2.95
N ILE A 132 -11.20 -19.86 -3.87
CA ILE A 132 -10.39 -19.90 -5.09
C ILE A 132 -8.88 -19.89 -4.75
N PHE A 133 -8.45 -19.03 -3.83
CA PHE A 133 -7.04 -19.00 -3.40
C PHE A 133 -6.60 -20.33 -2.77
N LEU A 134 -7.45 -20.99 -1.97
CA LEU A 134 -7.15 -22.32 -1.44
C LEU A 134 -6.98 -23.36 -2.55
N ASN A 135 -7.85 -23.36 -3.56
CA ASN A 135 -7.73 -24.24 -4.72
C ASN A 135 -6.45 -23.99 -5.53
N GLN A 136 -5.95 -22.77 -5.52
CA GLN A 136 -4.68 -22.37 -6.13
C GLN A 136 -3.46 -22.59 -5.21
N ASN A 137 -3.65 -23.22 -4.03
CA ASN A 137 -2.63 -23.38 -2.97
C ASN A 137 -2.04 -22.03 -2.46
N ASN A 138 -2.73 -20.93 -2.67
CA ASN A 138 -2.33 -19.61 -2.18
C ASN A 138 -2.92 -19.37 -0.78
N LYS A 139 -2.32 -20.01 0.21
CA LYS A 139 -2.73 -19.97 1.62
C LYS A 139 -2.69 -18.54 2.18
N ALA A 140 -1.72 -17.71 1.72
CA ALA A 140 -1.55 -16.34 2.16
C ALA A 140 -2.77 -15.47 1.87
N ASN A 141 -3.17 -15.41 0.60
CA ASN A 141 -4.32 -14.61 0.20
C ASN A 141 -5.64 -15.19 0.71
N ALA A 142 -5.73 -16.52 0.83
CA ALA A 142 -6.90 -17.16 1.44
C ALA A 142 -7.13 -16.66 2.88
N ILE A 143 -6.10 -16.68 3.72
CA ILE A 143 -6.19 -16.17 5.10
C ILE A 143 -6.54 -14.68 5.11
N GLU A 144 -5.95 -13.87 4.23
CA GLU A 144 -6.28 -12.44 4.13
C GLU A 144 -7.76 -12.21 3.85
N MET A 145 -8.33 -12.95 2.90
CA MET A 145 -9.74 -12.84 2.57
C MET A 145 -10.64 -13.26 3.74
N LEU A 146 -10.30 -14.35 4.43
CA LEU A 146 -11.06 -14.84 5.59
C LEU A 146 -10.98 -13.85 6.77
N LEU A 147 -9.81 -13.25 7.02
CA LEU A 147 -9.65 -12.21 8.04
C LEU A 147 -10.44 -10.94 7.71
N ARG A 148 -10.46 -10.51 6.42
CA ARG A 148 -11.32 -9.40 5.98
C ARG A 148 -12.79 -9.72 6.14
N SER A 149 -13.20 -10.95 5.83
CA SER A 149 -14.57 -11.42 6.01
C SER A 149 -15.01 -11.33 7.47
N LEU A 150 -14.16 -11.77 8.41
CA LEU A 150 -14.44 -11.68 9.85
C LEU A 150 -14.54 -10.23 10.35
N ARG A 151 -13.79 -9.29 9.75
CA ARG A 151 -13.92 -7.85 10.09
C ARG A 151 -15.27 -7.27 9.66
N ILE A 152 -15.82 -7.73 8.54
CA ILE A 152 -17.14 -7.29 8.05
C ILE A 152 -18.28 -7.98 8.83
N CYS A 153 -18.14 -9.29 9.06
CA CYS A 153 -19.12 -10.10 9.76
C CYS A 153 -18.40 -11.01 10.77
N SER A 154 -18.37 -10.61 12.03
CA SER A 154 -17.67 -11.33 13.10
C SER A 154 -18.36 -12.64 13.52
N ASN A 155 -19.65 -12.81 13.23
CA ASN A 155 -20.44 -13.98 13.61
C ASN A 155 -20.33 -15.12 12.57
N GLN A 156 -19.10 -15.56 12.29
CA GLN A 156 -18.79 -16.68 11.39
C GLN A 156 -17.93 -17.70 12.13
N GLU A 157 -18.54 -18.48 13.02
CA GLU A 157 -17.87 -19.38 13.97
C GLU A 157 -16.86 -20.35 13.32
N ILE A 158 -17.12 -20.77 12.08
CA ILE A 158 -16.27 -21.73 11.35
C ILE A 158 -14.95 -21.12 10.84
N LEU A 159 -14.91 -19.81 10.60
CA LEU A 159 -13.74 -19.19 9.96
C LEU A 159 -12.51 -19.13 10.87
N GLY A 160 -12.70 -18.90 12.17
CA GLY A 160 -11.60 -18.90 13.14
C GLY A 160 -10.82 -20.22 13.13
N PRO A 161 -11.47 -21.37 13.41
CA PRO A 161 -10.84 -22.68 13.32
C PRO A 161 -10.23 -22.99 11.95
N MET A 162 -10.87 -22.57 10.87
CA MET A 162 -10.37 -22.75 9.50
C MET A 162 -9.07 -21.99 9.26
N ILE A 163 -8.98 -20.73 9.69
CA ILE A 163 -7.78 -19.91 9.61
C ILE A 163 -6.63 -20.59 10.38
N GLU A 164 -6.88 -21.10 11.58
CA GLU A 164 -5.86 -21.80 12.38
C GLU A 164 -5.35 -23.07 11.68
N VAL A 165 -6.23 -23.86 11.06
CA VAL A 165 -5.83 -25.04 10.27
C VAL A 165 -4.97 -24.64 9.08
N ILE A 166 -5.33 -23.59 8.34
CA ILE A 166 -4.54 -23.11 7.21
C ILE A 166 -3.19 -22.57 7.70
N ARG A 167 -3.18 -21.78 8.79
CA ARG A 167 -1.97 -21.21 9.39
C ARG A 167 -1.01 -22.30 9.88
N SER A 168 -1.50 -23.37 10.51
CA SER A 168 -0.68 -24.46 11.00
C SER A 168 0.10 -25.20 9.90
N LYS A 169 -0.36 -25.10 8.65
CA LYS A 169 0.27 -25.70 7.45
C LYS A 169 1.13 -24.71 6.68
N ARG A 170 1.28 -23.48 7.14
CA ARG A 170 2.17 -22.49 6.56
C ARG A 170 3.55 -22.58 7.20
N PRO A 171 4.59 -22.04 6.55
CA PRO A 171 5.94 -21.99 7.13
C PRO A 171 5.96 -21.33 8.51
N LYS A 172 6.85 -21.80 9.36
CA LYS A 172 7.18 -21.17 10.64
C LYS A 172 8.14 -20.02 10.40
N MET A 173 7.87 -18.88 11.00
CA MET A 173 8.70 -17.69 10.84
C MET A 173 9.30 -17.23 12.15
N ALA A 174 10.60 -16.94 12.14
CA ALA A 174 11.32 -16.36 13.27
C ALA A 174 11.76 -14.94 12.95
N PHE A 175 11.52 -14.00 13.87
CA PHE A 175 11.95 -12.61 13.74
C PHE A 175 13.09 -12.29 14.71
N PHE A 176 14.10 -11.63 14.18
CA PHE A 176 15.31 -11.21 14.89
C PHE A 176 15.51 -9.72 14.69
N CYS A 177 15.62 -8.93 15.77
CA CYS A 177 15.87 -7.50 15.71
C CYS A 177 17.31 -7.21 16.15
N GLY A 178 18.12 -6.72 15.22
CA GLY A 178 19.54 -6.49 15.44
C GLY A 178 19.89 -5.22 16.23
N LEU A 179 18.90 -4.36 16.53
CA LEU A 179 19.02 -3.18 17.40
C LEU A 179 18.05 -3.31 18.55
N THR A 180 18.58 -3.44 19.76
CA THR A 180 17.77 -3.62 20.98
C THR A 180 16.81 -2.44 21.17
N GLY A 181 15.53 -2.75 21.27
CA GLY A 181 14.46 -1.76 21.51
C GLY A 181 14.03 -0.92 20.28
N ASP A 182 14.65 -1.10 19.11
CA ASP A 182 14.24 -0.41 17.88
C ASP A 182 13.45 -1.34 16.94
N THR A 183 12.23 -1.66 17.36
CA THR A 183 11.27 -2.45 16.58
C THR A 183 10.34 -1.59 15.71
N LYS A 184 10.53 -0.28 15.71
CA LYS A 184 9.64 0.71 15.07
C LYS A 184 9.24 0.35 13.64
N PHE A 185 10.20 -0.12 12.83
CA PHE A 185 9.94 -0.48 11.43
C PHE A 185 9.53 -1.94 11.24
N LEU A 186 9.58 -2.74 12.30
CA LEU A 186 9.24 -4.16 12.29
C LEU A 186 7.82 -4.42 12.77
N THR A 187 7.27 -3.59 13.65
CA THR A 187 5.98 -3.83 14.33
C THR A 187 4.85 -4.14 13.35
N ASP A 188 4.61 -3.27 12.38
CA ASP A 188 3.52 -3.48 11.40
C ASP A 188 3.75 -4.75 10.54
N ILE A 189 5.02 -5.09 10.25
CA ILE A 189 5.38 -6.30 9.49
C ILE A 189 5.15 -7.54 10.36
N TYR A 190 5.54 -7.48 11.62
CA TYR A 190 5.35 -8.58 12.58
C TYR A 190 3.85 -8.86 12.78
N GLU A 191 3.05 -7.85 13.08
CA GLU A 191 1.59 -7.96 13.23
C GLU A 191 0.93 -8.53 11.97
N PHE A 192 1.31 -8.02 10.80
CA PHE A 192 0.84 -8.56 9.51
C PHE A 192 1.16 -10.05 9.37
N THR A 193 2.34 -10.47 9.82
CA THR A 193 2.83 -11.84 9.68
C THR A 193 2.21 -12.77 10.72
N GLU A 194 2.04 -12.30 11.98
CA GLU A 194 1.49 -13.08 13.09
C GLU A 194 0.08 -13.60 12.81
N HIS A 195 -0.73 -12.82 12.11
CA HIS A 195 -2.08 -13.25 11.71
C HIS A 195 -2.10 -14.32 10.62
N ARG A 196 -0.98 -14.57 9.93
CA ARG A 196 -0.91 -15.41 8.72
C ARG A 196 -0.02 -16.62 8.83
N PHE A 197 0.99 -16.58 9.71
CA PHE A 197 2.01 -17.61 9.90
C PHE A 197 2.11 -18.04 11.37
N ASN A 198 2.81 -19.13 11.61
CA ASN A 198 3.25 -19.50 12.97
C ASN A 198 4.54 -18.73 13.25
N VAL A 199 4.47 -17.72 14.12
CA VAL A 199 5.55 -16.73 14.31
C VAL A 199 6.15 -16.82 15.70
N ARG A 200 7.47 -16.61 15.81
CA ARG A 200 8.17 -16.37 17.08
C ARG A 200 9.11 -15.19 16.94
N PHE A 201 9.20 -14.39 18.00
CA PHE A 201 10.19 -13.33 18.13
C PHE A 201 11.37 -13.81 18.97
N PHE A 202 12.60 -13.44 18.57
CA PHE A 202 13.81 -13.78 19.31
C PHE A 202 14.00 -12.86 20.51
N GLU A 203 13.91 -13.42 21.70
CA GLU A 203 14.17 -12.75 22.98
C GLU A 203 15.45 -13.24 23.65
N GLY A 204 16.20 -14.12 22.98
CA GLY A 204 17.43 -14.69 23.47
C GLY A 204 18.62 -13.74 23.43
N GLN A 205 19.73 -14.12 24.07
CA GLN A 205 20.89 -13.26 24.23
C GLN A 205 22.15 -13.80 23.55
N ASP A 206 22.16 -15.05 23.11
CA ASP A 206 23.34 -15.68 22.54
C ASP A 206 23.08 -16.38 21.19
N VAL A 207 24.17 -16.69 20.50
CA VAL A 207 24.16 -17.29 19.16
C VAL A 207 23.57 -18.71 19.17
N ASN A 208 23.68 -19.47 20.25
CA ASN A 208 23.13 -20.81 20.31
C ASN A 208 21.60 -20.77 20.37
N GLN A 209 21.04 -19.89 21.21
CA GLN A 209 19.61 -19.66 21.29
C GLN A 209 19.06 -19.14 19.96
N MET A 210 19.79 -18.24 19.28
CA MET A 210 19.44 -17.76 17.94
C MET A 210 19.40 -18.93 16.95
N TYR A 211 20.42 -19.80 16.94
CA TYR A 211 20.48 -20.92 16.02
C TYR A 211 19.38 -21.96 16.28
N GLU A 212 19.03 -22.22 17.56
CA GLU A 212 17.90 -23.09 17.89
C GLU A 212 16.58 -22.54 17.36
N LEU A 213 16.35 -21.21 17.40
CA LEU A 213 15.17 -20.61 16.83
C LEU A 213 15.20 -20.63 15.29
N MET A 214 16.35 -20.45 14.66
CA MET A 214 16.52 -20.63 13.22
C MET A 214 16.21 -22.07 12.79
N LYS A 215 16.65 -23.09 13.55
CA LYS A 215 16.31 -24.50 13.29
C LYS A 215 14.82 -24.80 13.45
N TRP A 216 14.13 -24.08 14.33
CA TRP A 216 12.69 -24.22 14.48
C TRP A 216 11.93 -23.59 13.30
N SER A 217 12.45 -22.54 12.70
CA SER A 217 11.79 -21.78 11.63
C SER A 217 12.10 -22.34 10.24
N ASP A 218 11.16 -22.15 9.32
CA ASP A 218 11.37 -22.36 7.88
C ASP A 218 11.89 -21.07 7.22
N ILE A 219 11.51 -19.90 7.78
CA ILE A 219 11.93 -18.56 7.33
C ILE A 219 12.38 -17.74 8.54
N SER A 220 13.57 -17.16 8.46
CA SER A 220 14.13 -16.25 9.47
C SER A 220 14.24 -14.84 8.89
N TRP A 221 13.63 -13.85 9.55
CA TRP A 221 13.70 -12.43 9.21
C TRP A 221 14.65 -11.70 10.15
N PHE A 222 15.68 -11.09 9.62
CA PHE A 222 16.63 -10.24 10.35
C PHE A 222 16.34 -8.78 10.03
N GLU A 223 15.74 -8.09 10.98
CA GLU A 223 15.60 -6.64 10.94
C GLU A 223 16.91 -6.01 11.38
N TRP A 224 17.48 -5.13 10.59
CA TRP A 224 18.82 -4.56 10.69
C TRP A 224 19.95 -5.54 10.33
N CYS A 225 20.77 -5.14 9.36
CA CYS A 225 21.97 -5.88 8.96
C CYS A 225 23.14 -5.57 9.90
N THR A 226 23.02 -5.92 11.20
CA THR A 226 24.04 -5.72 12.24
C THR A 226 24.73 -7.02 12.62
N ASN A 227 25.46 -7.04 13.74
CA ASN A 227 26.19 -8.23 14.22
C ASN A 227 25.31 -9.49 14.29
N MET A 228 24.04 -9.37 14.66
CA MET A 228 23.12 -10.50 14.73
C MET A 228 22.95 -11.17 13.35
N ALA A 229 22.70 -10.39 12.31
CA ALA A 229 22.58 -10.90 10.95
C ALA A 229 23.93 -11.44 10.41
N VAL A 230 25.05 -10.80 10.78
CA VAL A 230 26.40 -11.27 10.44
C VAL A 230 26.68 -12.65 11.04
N GLU A 231 26.44 -12.82 12.35
CA GLU A 231 26.68 -14.11 13.02
C GLU A 231 25.71 -15.20 12.51
N ALA A 232 24.42 -14.86 12.34
CA ALA A 232 23.45 -15.80 11.75
C ALA A 232 23.88 -16.28 10.36
N SER A 233 24.42 -15.39 9.53
CA SER A 233 24.87 -15.73 8.17
C SER A 233 26.05 -16.72 8.13
N LYS A 234 26.86 -16.78 9.18
CA LYS A 234 28.02 -17.68 9.28
C LYS A 234 27.65 -19.09 9.75
N LEU A 235 26.48 -19.25 10.37
CA LEU A 235 25.98 -20.54 10.83
C LEU A 235 25.61 -21.45 9.64
N PRO A 236 25.52 -22.77 9.84
CA PRO A 236 24.99 -23.67 8.83
C PRO A 236 23.57 -23.23 8.41
N LYS A 237 23.31 -23.21 7.11
CA LYS A 237 21.99 -22.83 6.59
C LYS A 237 20.97 -23.91 6.91
N VAL A 238 19.96 -23.56 7.72
CA VAL A 238 18.90 -24.47 8.18
C VAL A 238 17.51 -24.00 7.79
N CYS A 239 17.38 -22.77 7.30
CA CYS A 239 16.12 -22.15 6.88
C CYS A 239 16.36 -21.12 5.79
N ARG A 240 15.28 -20.51 5.24
CA ARG A 240 15.36 -19.35 4.36
C ARG A 240 15.63 -18.10 5.20
N ASN A 241 16.63 -17.30 4.80
CA ASN A 241 17.03 -16.10 5.55
C ASN A 241 16.72 -14.84 4.75
N ILE A 242 16.02 -13.90 5.37
CA ILE A 242 15.75 -12.57 4.86
C ILE A 242 16.49 -11.56 5.73
N ILE A 243 17.23 -10.63 5.12
CA ILE A 243 17.78 -9.47 5.82
C ILE A 243 17.06 -8.22 5.30
N ARG A 244 16.62 -7.34 6.21
CA ARG A 244 16.15 -6.00 5.86
C ARG A 244 17.17 -4.98 6.33
N LEU A 245 17.75 -4.25 5.34
CA LEU A 245 18.87 -3.33 5.52
C LEU A 245 18.39 -1.90 5.34
N HIS A 246 18.73 -1.06 6.29
CA HIS A 246 18.47 0.37 6.25
C HIS A 246 19.75 1.17 5.96
N ARG A 247 19.62 2.50 5.93
CA ARG A 247 20.75 3.39 5.63
C ARG A 247 21.92 3.23 6.61
N PHE A 248 21.64 3.08 7.90
CA PHE A 248 22.67 3.03 8.94
C PHE A 248 23.69 1.93 8.66
N GLU A 249 23.21 0.72 8.36
CA GLU A 249 24.07 -0.45 8.12
C GLU A 249 24.71 -0.41 6.73
N ALA A 250 24.02 0.16 5.72
CA ALA A 250 24.57 0.29 4.39
C ALA A 250 25.89 1.08 4.36
N TYR A 251 25.98 2.09 5.23
CA TYR A 251 27.21 2.90 5.41
C TYR A 251 28.17 2.32 6.46
N GLY A 252 27.74 1.30 7.22
CA GLY A 252 28.58 0.58 8.17
C GLY A 252 29.44 -0.52 7.52
N ASP A 253 30.15 -1.28 8.33
CA ASP A 253 31.03 -2.35 7.86
C ASP A 253 30.36 -3.72 7.80
N TRP A 254 29.23 -3.88 8.49
CA TRP A 254 28.51 -5.16 8.65
C TRP A 254 28.21 -5.88 7.32
N PRO A 255 27.76 -5.22 6.23
CA PRO A 255 27.49 -5.92 4.97
C PRO A 255 28.72 -6.64 4.40
N GLY A 256 29.92 -6.13 4.67
CA GLY A 256 31.18 -6.77 4.28
C GLY A 256 31.49 -8.09 5.01
N PHE A 257 30.89 -8.32 6.16
CA PHE A 257 31.11 -9.52 6.99
C PHE A 257 30.02 -10.58 6.85
N VAL A 258 28.92 -10.29 6.17
CA VAL A 258 27.82 -11.23 5.93
C VAL A 258 28.22 -12.27 4.89
N ARG A 259 27.91 -13.53 5.18
CA ARG A 259 28.00 -14.62 4.20
C ARG A 259 26.71 -14.62 3.36
N TRP A 260 26.72 -13.84 2.28
CA TRP A 260 25.54 -13.57 1.45
C TRP A 260 24.96 -14.81 0.75
N GLU A 261 25.74 -15.89 0.56
CA GLU A 261 25.27 -17.15 0.00
C GLU A 261 24.25 -17.86 0.91
N ASN A 262 24.24 -17.52 2.19
CA ASN A 262 23.27 -18.04 3.15
C ASN A 262 22.01 -17.17 3.27
N ILE A 263 21.93 -16.05 2.53
CA ILE A 263 20.80 -15.12 2.55
C ILE A 263 20.00 -15.26 1.25
N ASP A 264 18.72 -15.59 1.37
CA ASP A 264 17.82 -15.81 0.23
C ASP A 264 17.25 -14.51 -0.34
N SER A 265 17.02 -13.52 0.53
CA SER A 265 16.55 -12.21 0.11
C SER A 265 17.14 -11.10 0.96
N LEU A 266 17.62 -10.05 0.30
CA LEU A 266 18.02 -8.80 0.92
C LEU A 266 17.03 -7.70 0.51
N ILE A 267 16.33 -7.16 1.49
CA ILE A 267 15.44 -6.01 1.31
C ILE A 267 16.22 -4.74 1.65
N THR A 268 16.29 -3.80 0.71
CA THR A 268 16.88 -2.46 0.95
C THR A 268 15.80 -1.42 1.11
N VAL A 269 16.00 -0.53 2.09
CA VAL A 269 15.11 0.60 2.37
C VAL A 269 15.82 1.91 2.05
N GLY A 270 15.20 2.74 1.22
CA GLY A 270 15.70 4.07 0.94
C GLY A 270 15.94 4.37 -0.55
N ASN A 271 16.70 5.42 -0.79
CA ASN A 271 17.07 5.90 -2.13
C ASN A 271 18.26 5.09 -2.73
N SER A 272 18.66 5.42 -3.97
CA SER A 272 19.75 4.71 -4.67
C SER A 272 21.10 4.82 -3.96
N PHE A 273 21.36 5.90 -3.21
CA PHE A 273 22.62 6.07 -2.48
C PHE A 273 22.81 5.02 -1.37
N VAL A 274 21.71 4.51 -0.79
CA VAL A 274 21.77 3.39 0.16
C VAL A 274 22.24 2.12 -0.57
N GLU A 275 21.71 1.85 -1.75
CA GLU A 275 22.10 0.72 -2.57
C GLU A 275 23.53 0.88 -3.11
N GLU A 276 23.91 2.08 -3.54
CA GLU A 276 25.27 2.38 -4.00
C GLU A 276 26.30 2.15 -2.88
N ALA A 277 26.02 2.60 -1.64
CA ALA A 277 26.90 2.35 -0.50
C ALA A 277 27.05 0.84 -0.24
N LEU A 278 25.95 0.08 -0.34
CA LEU A 278 25.98 -1.38 -0.24
C LEU A 278 26.83 -2.02 -1.35
N LEU A 279 26.64 -1.60 -2.61
CA LEU A 279 27.38 -2.11 -3.77
C LEU A 279 28.89 -1.77 -3.70
N GLN A 280 29.26 -0.65 -3.10
CA GLN A 280 30.68 -0.33 -2.84
C GLN A 280 31.31 -1.30 -1.84
N ARG A 281 30.57 -1.75 -0.83
CA ARG A 281 31.02 -2.72 0.18
C ARG A 281 31.01 -4.16 -0.35
N VAL A 282 29.99 -4.52 -1.13
CA VAL A 282 29.76 -5.87 -1.66
C VAL A 282 29.43 -5.78 -3.15
N PRO A 283 30.41 -5.56 -4.04
CA PRO A 283 30.17 -5.27 -5.46
C PRO A 283 29.38 -6.35 -6.21
N ASN A 284 29.50 -7.61 -5.82
CA ASN A 284 28.86 -8.77 -6.46
C ASN A 284 27.62 -9.30 -5.72
N ILE A 285 27.02 -8.51 -4.84
CA ILE A 285 25.92 -8.94 -3.98
C ILE A 285 24.73 -9.49 -4.76
N ARG A 286 24.41 -8.90 -5.92
CA ARG A 286 23.30 -9.33 -6.79
C ARG A 286 23.45 -10.75 -7.35
N ASN A 287 24.68 -11.29 -7.35
CA ASN A 287 24.96 -12.67 -7.76
C ASN A 287 24.92 -13.65 -6.59
N ARG A 288 24.78 -13.15 -5.36
CA ARG A 288 24.86 -13.95 -4.12
C ARG A 288 23.54 -14.02 -3.36
N THR A 289 22.69 -13.04 -3.52
CA THR A 289 21.35 -12.96 -2.90
C THR A 289 20.40 -12.18 -3.79
N GLN A 290 19.11 -12.41 -3.63
CA GLN A 290 18.08 -11.61 -4.30
C GLN A 290 17.96 -10.24 -3.63
N LEU A 291 18.34 -9.18 -4.33
CA LEU A 291 18.24 -7.81 -3.87
C LEU A 291 16.89 -7.21 -4.29
N ILE A 292 16.10 -6.76 -3.31
CA ILE A 292 14.75 -6.22 -3.51
C ILE A 292 14.63 -4.87 -2.80
N LYS A 293 14.19 -3.83 -3.52
CA LYS A 293 13.94 -2.52 -2.91
C LYS A 293 12.48 -2.41 -2.46
N ILE A 294 12.28 -2.27 -1.15
CA ILE A 294 10.95 -2.04 -0.57
C ILE A 294 11.05 -0.85 0.40
N PRO A 295 10.46 0.30 0.06
CA PRO A 295 10.43 1.44 0.96
C PRO A 295 9.57 1.16 2.20
N ASN A 296 9.82 1.90 3.28
CA ASN A 296 8.92 1.89 4.43
C ASN A 296 7.58 2.54 4.06
N GLY A 297 6.50 1.93 4.49
CA GLY A 297 5.15 2.45 4.34
C GLY A 297 4.71 3.29 5.53
N VAL A 298 3.84 4.25 5.27
CA VAL A 298 3.15 5.04 6.29
C VAL A 298 1.81 4.37 6.59
N ASN A 299 1.54 4.14 7.87
CA ASN A 299 0.24 3.67 8.34
C ASN A 299 -0.79 4.82 8.24
N LEU A 300 -1.59 4.79 7.19
CA LEU A 300 -2.53 5.86 6.85
C LEU A 300 -3.76 5.89 7.77
N ASP A 301 -4.02 4.81 8.49
CA ASP A 301 -5.09 4.74 9.50
C ASP A 301 -4.63 5.40 10.82
N LYS A 302 -3.33 5.34 11.11
CA LYS A 302 -2.72 6.00 12.27
C LYS A 302 -2.50 7.49 12.04
N PHE A 303 -2.06 7.88 10.83
CA PHE A 303 -1.81 9.27 10.46
C PHE A 303 -3.03 9.83 9.72
N GLU A 304 -3.98 10.35 10.48
CA GLU A 304 -5.26 10.84 9.97
C GLU A 304 -5.10 12.11 9.14
N PHE A 305 -5.77 12.12 8.00
CA PHE A 305 -5.80 13.29 7.14
C PHE A 305 -6.68 14.39 7.72
N THR A 306 -6.16 15.62 7.73
CA THR A 306 -6.93 16.82 8.04
C THR A 306 -6.85 17.79 6.87
N ASP A 307 -7.99 18.15 6.31
CA ASP A 307 -8.09 19.21 5.29
C ASP A 307 -7.98 20.57 6.00
N ARG A 308 -6.77 21.11 6.04
CA ARG A 308 -6.41 22.31 6.80
C ARG A 308 -6.16 23.50 5.89
N SER A 309 -6.50 24.69 6.36
CA SER A 309 -6.12 25.93 5.73
C SER A 309 -4.65 26.26 5.99
N ARG A 310 -4.08 27.12 5.16
CA ARG A 310 -2.73 27.64 5.35
C ARG A 310 -2.61 28.37 6.70
N GLY A 311 -1.59 28.06 7.47
CA GLY A 311 -1.28 28.68 8.76
C GLY A 311 0.20 28.98 8.91
N LYS A 312 0.68 29.17 10.13
CA LYS A 312 2.02 29.71 10.43
C LYS A 312 2.90 28.79 11.29
N ASN A 313 2.38 27.62 11.72
CA ASN A 313 3.14 26.66 12.53
C ASN A 313 3.89 25.69 11.63
N ILE A 314 5.21 25.63 11.81
CA ILE A 314 6.14 24.80 11.05
C ILE A 314 6.64 23.69 11.97
N ALA A 315 6.53 22.44 11.53
CA ALA A 315 7.02 21.25 12.22
C ALA A 315 8.38 20.81 11.68
N SER A 316 9.26 20.34 12.56
CA SER A 316 10.45 19.55 12.18
C SER A 316 10.54 18.34 13.12
N ALA A 317 10.54 17.12 12.58
CA ALA A 317 10.44 15.88 13.35
C ALA A 317 11.67 14.98 13.20
N GLY A 318 12.10 14.40 14.33
CA GLY A 318 13.19 13.44 14.44
C GLY A 318 14.29 13.86 15.38
N TYR A 319 15.23 12.94 15.65
CA TYR A 319 16.36 13.23 16.53
C TYR A 319 17.17 14.43 16.05
N LEU A 320 17.48 15.35 16.95
CA LEU A 320 18.30 16.52 16.68
C LEU A 320 19.80 16.14 16.76
N ASN A 321 20.43 16.06 15.59
CA ASN A 321 21.85 15.73 15.41
C ASN A 321 22.43 16.50 14.22
N MET A 322 23.73 16.39 13.99
CA MET A 322 24.43 17.09 12.90
C MET A 322 23.84 16.77 11.52
N ARG A 323 23.42 15.52 11.28
CA ARG A 323 22.82 15.09 10.02
C ARG A 323 21.50 15.82 9.72
N LYS A 324 20.68 16.08 10.75
CA LYS A 324 19.43 16.84 10.61
C LYS A 324 19.65 18.34 10.38
N ASN A 325 20.89 18.81 10.59
CA ASN A 325 21.35 20.17 10.29
C ASN A 325 20.44 21.29 10.85
N PRO A 326 20.13 21.25 12.16
CA PRO A 326 19.25 22.25 12.76
C PRO A 326 19.83 23.67 12.66
N MET A 327 21.15 23.82 12.52
CA MET A 327 21.80 25.11 12.35
C MET A 327 21.34 25.83 11.07
N PHE A 328 21.29 25.12 9.94
CA PHE A 328 20.80 25.70 8.69
C PHE A 328 19.30 26.01 8.77
N LEU A 329 18.53 25.15 9.42
CA LEU A 329 17.10 25.42 9.62
C LEU A 329 16.86 26.68 10.45
N LEU A 330 17.68 26.95 11.48
CA LEU A 330 17.61 28.20 12.24
C LEU A 330 17.94 29.43 11.39
N GLN A 331 18.90 29.33 10.44
CA GLN A 331 19.18 30.41 9.50
C GLN A 331 18.00 30.66 8.55
N CYS A 332 17.36 29.60 8.06
CA CYS A 332 16.13 29.71 7.27
C CYS A 332 15.01 30.38 8.07
N MET A 333 14.81 29.98 9.33
CA MET A 333 13.80 30.56 10.21
C MET A 333 14.08 32.02 10.56
N LEU A 334 15.35 32.39 10.82
CA LEU A 334 15.73 33.80 11.06
C LEU A 334 15.34 34.66 9.86
N LYS A 335 15.65 34.19 8.65
CA LYS A 335 15.32 34.91 7.42
C LYS A 335 13.80 35.04 7.24
N LEU A 336 13.06 33.95 7.48
CA LEU A 336 11.60 33.95 7.42
C LEU A 336 11.01 34.92 8.46
N HIS A 337 11.54 34.93 9.68
CA HIS A 337 11.10 35.82 10.77
C HIS A 337 11.27 37.31 10.44
N TYR A 338 12.32 37.69 9.70
CA TYR A 338 12.47 39.07 9.21
C TYR A 338 11.43 39.46 8.15
N ILE A 339 10.86 38.50 7.44
CA ILE A 339 9.84 38.74 6.42
C ILE A 339 8.45 38.72 7.05
N ASP A 340 8.19 37.73 7.90
CA ASP A 340 6.91 37.55 8.60
C ASP A 340 7.16 36.94 9.99
N PRO A 341 7.08 37.75 11.06
CA PRO A 341 7.40 37.32 12.42
C PRO A 341 6.37 36.37 13.06
N GLU A 342 5.24 36.12 12.44
CA GLU A 342 4.20 35.25 12.99
C GLU A 342 4.50 33.76 12.81
N TYR A 343 5.41 33.39 11.88
CA TYR A 343 5.81 31.98 11.70
C TYR A 343 6.59 31.45 12.92
N LYS A 344 6.24 30.24 13.34
CA LYS A 344 6.86 29.54 14.47
C LYS A 344 7.34 28.16 14.05
N LEU A 345 8.51 27.76 14.58
CA LEU A 345 9.12 26.45 14.34
C LEU A 345 9.07 25.62 15.61
N PHE A 346 8.56 24.40 15.46
CA PHE A 346 8.43 23.40 16.51
C PHE A 346 9.27 22.17 16.16
N PHE A 347 10.15 21.78 17.08
CA PHE A 347 10.95 20.57 16.96
C PHE A 347 10.36 19.45 17.82
N ALA A 348 9.98 18.32 17.21
CA ALA A 348 9.68 17.08 17.91
C ALA A 348 10.88 16.14 17.82
N GLY A 349 11.42 15.73 18.96
CA GLY A 349 12.55 14.84 19.10
C GLY A 349 13.60 15.34 20.09
N ASN A 350 14.46 14.41 20.52
CA ASN A 350 15.51 14.71 21.50
C ASN A 350 16.84 14.99 20.81
N PHE A 351 17.69 15.80 21.45
CA PHE A 351 19.07 15.96 21.06
C PHE A 351 19.85 14.67 21.31
N GLN A 352 20.68 14.27 20.35
CA GLN A 352 21.59 13.12 20.47
C GLN A 352 23.02 13.54 20.87
N ASP A 353 23.30 14.85 20.87
CA ASP A 353 24.61 15.42 21.16
C ASP A 353 24.42 16.64 22.08
N SER A 354 25.04 16.62 23.25
CA SER A 354 24.92 17.67 24.24
C SER A 354 25.60 18.99 23.84
N MET A 355 26.69 18.91 23.05
CA MET A 355 27.38 20.12 22.54
C MET A 355 26.50 20.80 21.50
N LEU A 356 25.88 20.02 20.61
CA LEU A 356 24.93 20.55 19.65
C LEU A 356 23.73 21.20 20.36
N GLU A 357 23.19 20.58 21.41
CA GLU A 357 22.10 21.17 22.19
C GLU A 357 22.49 22.53 22.80
N GLN A 358 23.66 22.59 23.47
CA GLN A 358 24.17 23.84 24.05
C GLN A 358 24.30 24.92 22.97
N TYR A 359 24.88 24.58 21.82
CA TYR A 359 25.06 25.50 20.71
C TYR A 359 23.72 26.01 20.16
N ILE A 360 22.79 25.09 19.88
CA ILE A 360 21.46 25.44 19.34
C ILE A 360 20.70 26.35 20.29
N ARG A 361 20.66 26.02 21.59
CA ARG A 361 20.00 26.87 22.61
C ARG A 361 20.68 28.23 22.76
N HIS A 362 22.02 28.29 22.61
CA HIS A 362 22.77 29.55 22.60
C HIS A 362 22.38 30.40 21.37
N ILE A 363 22.41 29.83 20.18
CA ILE A 363 22.11 30.56 18.95
C ILE A 363 20.66 31.05 18.90
N VAL A 364 19.68 30.26 19.35
CA VAL A 364 18.27 30.69 19.44
C VAL A 364 18.15 31.97 20.29
N ARG A 365 18.87 32.06 21.42
CA ARG A 365 18.90 33.25 22.26
C ARG A 365 19.64 34.42 21.59
N ALA A 366 20.82 34.17 21.03
CA ALA A 366 21.64 35.17 20.36
C ALA A 366 20.93 35.82 19.16
N LEU A 367 20.15 35.03 18.42
CA LEU A 367 19.35 35.48 17.27
C LEU A 367 17.97 36.03 17.68
N LYS A 368 17.65 36.08 19.00
CA LYS A 368 16.35 36.52 19.54
C LYS A 368 15.15 35.75 19.01
N LEU A 369 15.32 34.43 18.83
CA LEU A 369 14.27 33.51 18.31
C LEU A 369 13.59 32.71 19.44
N THR A 370 13.71 33.13 20.71
CA THR A 370 13.14 32.38 21.86
C THR A 370 11.62 32.25 21.83
N ASP A 371 10.91 33.20 21.22
CA ASP A 371 9.46 33.17 21.06
C ASP A 371 9.02 32.66 19.68
N VAL A 372 9.99 32.15 18.89
CA VAL A 372 9.81 31.69 17.52
C VAL A 372 10.12 30.20 17.36
N VAL A 373 11.09 29.69 18.12
CA VAL A 373 11.60 28.30 18.00
C VAL A 373 11.36 27.56 19.32
N PHE A 374 10.63 26.45 19.21
CA PHE A 374 10.20 25.62 20.34
C PHE A 374 10.78 24.21 20.22
N PHE A 375 11.16 23.60 21.34
CA PHE A 375 11.68 22.25 21.45
C PHE A 375 10.71 21.44 22.32
N ASP A 376 9.81 20.69 21.66
CA ASP A 376 8.73 19.97 22.33
C ASP A 376 9.17 18.58 22.86
N GLY A 377 10.44 18.19 22.57
CA GLY A 377 10.97 16.88 22.99
C GLY A 377 10.39 15.73 22.21
N TRP A 378 10.52 14.54 22.76
CA TRP A 378 10.00 13.33 22.17
C TRP A 378 8.46 13.32 22.24
N GLN A 379 7.82 13.00 21.11
CA GLN A 379 6.36 12.89 21.01
C GLN A 379 5.97 11.43 20.82
N GLU A 380 5.16 10.89 21.71
CA GLU A 380 4.63 9.53 21.62
C GLU A 380 3.49 9.46 20.59
N ASP A 381 2.62 10.46 20.59
CA ASP A 381 1.55 10.62 19.61
C ASP A 381 1.91 11.74 18.60
N MET A 382 2.58 11.34 17.54
CA MET A 382 2.93 12.25 16.45
C MET A 382 1.71 12.79 15.71
N ASN A 383 0.62 12.00 15.59
CA ASN A 383 -0.59 12.46 14.92
C ASN A 383 -1.21 13.65 15.66
N ALA A 384 -1.39 13.51 16.98
CA ALA A 384 -1.88 14.60 17.82
C ALA A 384 -0.96 15.83 17.78
N TRP A 385 0.37 15.63 17.83
CA TRP A 385 1.33 16.75 17.77
C TRP A 385 1.29 17.50 16.43
N LEU A 386 1.00 16.82 15.32
CA LEU A 386 0.91 17.41 13.98
C LEU A 386 -0.40 18.16 13.71
N MET A 387 -1.42 18.01 14.55
CA MET A 387 -2.76 18.54 14.26
C MET A 387 -2.82 20.07 14.08
N ASP A 388 -2.04 20.83 14.85
CA ASP A 388 -1.97 22.30 14.79
C ASP A 388 -0.81 22.83 13.92
N LYS A 389 -0.09 21.95 13.23
CA LYS A 389 1.00 22.31 12.34
C LYS A 389 0.51 22.39 10.89
N HIS A 390 1.21 23.16 10.07
CA HIS A 390 0.81 23.43 8.67
C HIS A 390 1.89 23.01 7.67
N TYR A 391 3.14 23.11 8.08
CA TYR A 391 4.29 22.74 7.28
C TYR A 391 5.11 21.68 8.00
N ILE A 392 5.70 20.77 7.24
CA ILE A 392 6.77 19.90 7.71
C ILE A 392 8.05 20.24 6.98
N VAL A 393 9.09 20.56 7.74
CA VAL A 393 10.37 20.98 7.16
C VAL A 393 11.51 20.05 7.55
N SER A 394 12.48 19.91 6.66
CA SER A 394 13.72 19.22 6.94
C SER A 394 14.89 19.97 6.31
N ALA A 395 15.94 20.19 7.10
CA ALA A 395 17.23 20.68 6.62
C ALA A 395 18.30 19.58 6.54
N SER A 396 17.89 18.32 6.64
CA SER A 396 18.80 17.17 6.65
C SER A 396 19.76 17.18 5.47
N ILE A 397 21.00 16.75 5.74
CA ILE A 397 22.03 16.57 4.71
C ILE A 397 22.02 15.15 4.11
N GLY A 398 21.18 14.26 4.62
CA GLY A 398 21.01 12.91 4.11
C GLY A 398 19.94 12.13 4.86
N GLU A 399 19.03 11.53 4.12
CA GLU A 399 17.99 10.63 4.62
C GLU A 399 17.97 9.35 3.78
N SER A 400 17.49 8.25 4.37
CA SER A 400 17.13 7.07 3.59
C SER A 400 15.81 7.27 2.86
N GLN A 401 14.81 7.77 3.58
CA GLN A 401 13.45 7.97 3.07
C GLN A 401 12.76 9.18 3.69
N GLY A 402 13.09 9.55 4.95
CA GLY A 402 12.48 10.67 5.64
C GLY A 402 11.08 10.38 6.16
N MET A 403 10.90 9.30 6.94
CA MET A 403 9.59 8.85 7.42
C MET A 403 8.77 9.94 8.10
N GLY A 404 9.36 10.73 9.01
CA GLY A 404 8.62 11.83 9.66
C GLY A 404 8.09 12.89 8.69
N LEU A 405 8.71 13.05 7.51
CA LEU A 405 8.19 13.91 6.45
C LEU A 405 6.95 13.29 5.80
N LEU A 406 7.04 11.99 5.46
CA LEU A 406 5.92 11.25 4.85
C LEU A 406 4.73 11.13 5.80
N GLU A 407 4.97 10.87 7.10
CA GLU A 407 3.95 10.83 8.15
C GLU A 407 3.21 12.17 8.24
N ALA A 408 3.93 13.29 8.26
CA ALA A 408 3.34 14.62 8.29
C ALA A 408 2.60 14.98 6.99
N MET A 409 3.14 14.59 5.82
CA MET A 409 2.45 14.74 4.54
C MET A 409 1.14 13.93 4.50
N ALA A 410 1.12 12.74 5.10
CA ALA A 410 -0.08 11.94 5.26
C ALA A 410 -1.16 12.67 6.06
N CYS A 411 -0.79 13.44 7.08
CA CYS A 411 -1.68 14.32 7.83
C CYS A 411 -2.08 15.61 7.07
N GLY A 412 -1.57 15.83 5.86
CA GLY A 412 -1.90 16.99 5.01
C GLY A 412 -0.99 18.22 5.20
N LEU A 413 0.18 18.09 5.87
CA LEU A 413 1.13 19.19 6.03
C LEU A 413 1.90 19.42 4.72
N LYS A 414 2.15 20.70 4.39
CA LYS A 414 2.98 21.07 3.25
C LYS A 414 4.46 20.73 3.51
N PRO A 415 5.10 19.88 2.69
CA PRO A 415 6.52 19.59 2.84
C PRO A 415 7.38 20.73 2.28
N VAL A 416 8.51 21.05 2.98
CA VAL A 416 9.58 21.93 2.51
C VAL A 416 10.91 21.28 2.92
N ILE A 417 11.62 20.70 1.95
CA ILE A 417 12.65 19.70 2.19
C ILE A 417 13.98 20.16 1.58
N HIS A 418 15.05 20.19 2.37
CA HIS A 418 16.39 20.45 1.84
C HIS A 418 16.80 19.36 0.86
N ASN A 419 17.37 19.77 -0.28
CA ASN A 419 17.77 18.91 -1.38
C ASN A 419 19.03 18.10 -1.00
N PHE A 420 18.86 17.08 -0.16
CA PHE A 420 19.94 16.14 0.18
C PHE A 420 20.17 15.13 -0.97
N PRO A 421 21.32 14.45 -1.04
CA PRO A 421 21.58 13.44 -2.06
C PRO A 421 20.48 12.37 -2.16
N GLY A 422 19.80 12.29 -3.31
CA GLY A 422 18.67 11.37 -3.57
C GLY A 422 17.31 11.86 -3.06
N ALA A 423 17.18 13.12 -2.65
CA ALA A 423 15.89 13.69 -2.24
C ALA A 423 14.88 13.69 -3.39
N ASP A 424 15.34 13.94 -4.61
CA ASP A 424 14.56 13.92 -5.86
C ASP A 424 14.04 12.53 -6.28
N GLN A 425 14.61 11.47 -5.71
CA GLN A 425 14.12 10.10 -5.91
C GLN A 425 12.96 9.73 -4.97
N ILE A 426 12.76 10.52 -3.91
CA ILE A 426 11.76 10.28 -2.87
C ILE A 426 10.64 11.30 -2.98
N PHE A 427 10.98 12.57 -3.21
CA PHE A 427 10.05 13.70 -3.18
C PHE A 427 10.03 14.43 -4.51
N PRO A 428 8.87 14.95 -4.95
CA PRO A 428 8.77 15.89 -6.06
C PRO A 428 9.70 17.09 -5.88
N THR A 429 10.34 17.52 -6.97
CA THR A 429 11.31 18.64 -6.94
C THR A 429 10.71 19.96 -6.47
N GLU A 430 9.40 20.15 -6.62
CA GLU A 430 8.67 21.32 -6.13
C GLU A 430 8.68 21.47 -4.59
N PHE A 431 8.98 20.39 -3.87
CA PHE A 431 9.10 20.40 -2.40
C PHE A 431 10.53 20.61 -1.94
N LEU A 432 11.51 20.61 -2.88
CA LEU A 432 12.93 20.69 -2.56
C LEU A 432 13.43 22.12 -2.59
N PHE A 433 14.31 22.45 -1.64
CA PHE A 433 15.02 23.74 -1.61
C PHE A 433 16.51 23.53 -1.37
N ASN A 434 17.36 24.45 -1.87
CA ASN A 434 18.81 24.41 -1.71
C ASN A 434 19.33 25.52 -0.77
N ILE A 435 18.67 26.67 -0.78
CA ILE A 435 19.09 27.87 -0.04
C ILE A 435 17.93 28.46 0.78
N SER A 436 18.26 29.29 1.74
CA SER A 436 17.27 29.89 2.64
C SER A 436 16.23 30.77 1.92
N GLU A 437 16.59 31.33 0.77
CA GLU A 437 15.69 32.10 -0.10
C GLU A 437 14.57 31.24 -0.66
N GLU A 438 14.91 30.08 -1.19
CA GLU A 438 13.95 29.10 -1.73
C GLU A 438 13.05 28.55 -0.62
N PHE A 439 13.62 28.29 0.59
CA PHE A 439 12.84 27.92 1.76
C PHE A 439 11.76 28.97 2.07
N CYS A 440 12.15 30.24 2.18
CA CYS A 440 11.20 31.32 2.43
C CYS A 440 10.16 31.43 1.31
N GLN A 441 10.58 31.31 0.06
CA GLN A 441 9.69 31.35 -1.09
C GLN A 441 8.64 30.23 -1.03
N GLN A 442 9.03 28.99 -0.72
CA GLN A 442 8.10 27.86 -0.61
C GLN A 442 7.11 28.00 0.54
N ILE A 443 7.53 28.60 1.66
CA ILE A 443 6.64 28.89 2.80
C ILE A 443 5.67 30.03 2.48
N LEU A 444 6.17 31.14 1.92
CA LEU A 444 5.41 32.37 1.75
C LEU A 444 4.55 32.37 0.48
N SER A 445 5.03 31.76 -0.59
CA SER A 445 4.37 31.69 -1.89
C SER A 445 3.88 30.28 -2.21
N GLY A 446 3.11 30.18 -3.28
CA GLY A 446 2.64 28.93 -3.83
C GLY A 446 1.34 28.40 -3.21
N THR A 447 0.85 27.35 -3.81
CA THR A 447 -0.37 26.68 -3.42
C THR A 447 -0.19 25.91 -2.11
N TYR A 448 -1.25 25.78 -1.34
CA TYR A 448 -1.33 24.97 -0.14
C TYR A 448 -2.42 23.93 -0.36
N GLU A 449 -2.02 22.66 -0.62
CA GLU A 449 -2.88 21.60 -1.15
C GLU A 449 -2.78 20.33 -0.31
N PRO A 450 -3.41 20.28 0.89
CA PRO A 450 -3.30 19.13 1.80
C PRO A 450 -3.62 17.78 1.14
N LYS A 451 -4.64 17.74 0.29
CA LYS A 451 -5.03 16.51 -0.45
C LYS A 451 -3.94 16.01 -1.40
N LYS A 452 -3.18 16.91 -2.01
CA LYS A 452 -2.05 16.56 -2.88
C LYS A 452 -0.93 15.92 -2.08
N TYR A 453 -0.61 16.45 -0.90
CA TYR A 453 0.45 15.91 -0.04
C TYR A 453 0.07 14.54 0.49
N ARG A 454 -1.17 14.35 0.95
CA ARG A 454 -1.73 13.06 1.34
C ARG A 454 -1.73 12.07 0.18
N GLY A 455 -2.27 12.44 -0.97
CA GLY A 455 -2.36 11.58 -2.16
C GLY A 455 -0.99 11.09 -2.66
N PHE A 456 0.05 11.92 -2.52
CA PHE A 456 1.42 11.50 -2.83
C PHE A 456 1.88 10.33 -1.95
N VAL A 457 1.60 10.38 -0.64
CA VAL A 457 1.98 9.31 0.29
C VAL A 457 1.12 8.05 0.05
N GLU A 458 -0.17 8.21 -0.15
CA GLU A 458 -1.09 7.11 -0.47
C GLU A 458 -0.64 6.32 -1.69
N THR A 459 -0.23 7.02 -2.74
CA THR A 459 0.17 6.40 -4.01
C THR A 459 1.54 5.74 -3.95
N ASN A 460 2.50 6.32 -3.21
CA ASN A 460 3.90 5.92 -3.33
C ASN A 460 4.46 5.22 -2.08
N TYR A 461 3.87 5.46 -0.92
CA TYR A 461 4.46 5.07 0.38
C TYR A 461 3.41 4.59 1.39
N SER A 462 2.32 3.95 0.96
CA SER A 462 1.37 3.36 1.89
C SER A 462 1.95 2.11 2.56
N LEU A 463 1.62 1.88 3.84
CA LEU A 463 1.96 0.64 4.55
C LEU A 463 1.39 -0.58 3.83
N LYS A 464 0.20 -0.44 3.25
CA LYS A 464 -0.44 -1.51 2.47
C LYS A 464 0.42 -1.96 1.30
N ASP A 465 0.99 -1.03 0.54
CA ASP A 465 1.88 -1.35 -0.59
C ASP A 465 3.18 -2.01 -0.11
N GLN A 466 3.77 -1.53 0.99
CA GLN A 466 4.93 -2.17 1.61
C GLN A 466 4.63 -3.62 1.99
N LEU A 467 3.53 -3.86 2.73
CA LEU A 467 3.13 -5.20 3.19
C LEU A 467 2.78 -6.13 2.03
N SER A 468 2.17 -5.60 0.96
CA SER A 468 1.92 -6.36 -0.27
C SER A 468 3.21 -6.87 -0.90
N LYS A 469 4.21 -6.01 -1.06
CA LYS A 469 5.53 -6.38 -1.62
C LYS A 469 6.29 -7.37 -0.72
N ILE A 470 6.18 -7.23 0.60
CA ILE A 470 6.75 -8.21 1.55
C ILE A 470 6.02 -9.55 1.44
N ASN A 471 4.69 -9.53 1.29
CA ASN A 471 3.89 -10.74 1.11
C ASN A 471 4.25 -11.49 -0.19
N GLU A 472 4.66 -10.81 -1.25
CA GLU A 472 5.19 -11.45 -2.47
C GLU A 472 6.45 -12.27 -2.18
N ILE A 473 7.36 -11.74 -1.35
CA ILE A 473 8.56 -12.48 -0.91
C ILE A 473 8.16 -13.71 -0.11
N PHE A 474 7.26 -13.56 0.86
CA PHE A 474 6.79 -14.68 1.67
C PHE A 474 6.11 -15.75 0.82
N THR A 475 5.25 -15.36 -0.12
CA THR A 475 4.56 -16.29 -1.03
C THR A 475 5.54 -17.07 -1.91
N ARG A 476 6.58 -16.41 -2.42
CA ARG A 476 7.63 -17.07 -3.20
C ARG A 476 8.40 -18.08 -2.34
N LEU A 477 8.85 -17.68 -1.16
CA LEU A 477 9.60 -18.58 -0.27
C LEU A 477 8.73 -19.75 0.24
N GLU A 478 7.45 -19.51 0.50
CA GLU A 478 6.49 -20.56 0.85
C GLU A 478 6.34 -21.57 -0.29
N ALA A 479 6.24 -21.12 -1.53
CA ALA A 479 6.16 -22.00 -2.70
C ALA A 479 7.44 -22.85 -2.89
N GLU A 480 8.61 -22.26 -2.63
CA GLU A 480 9.90 -22.98 -2.67
C GLU A 480 9.96 -24.05 -1.57
N ILE A 481 9.52 -23.75 -0.35
CA ILE A 481 9.47 -24.67 0.78
C ILE A 481 8.47 -25.81 0.51
N ASP A 482 7.27 -25.48 0.00
CA ASP A 482 6.25 -26.47 -0.35
C ASP A 482 6.74 -27.44 -1.45
N ALA A 483 7.53 -26.94 -2.41
CA ALA A 483 8.09 -27.77 -3.50
C ALA A 483 9.19 -28.75 -3.02
N GLU A 484 9.89 -28.42 -1.93
CA GLU A 484 10.92 -29.30 -1.32
C GLU A 484 10.33 -30.37 -0.40
N GLN A 485 9.08 -30.20 0.06
CA GLN A 485 8.40 -31.18 0.89
C GLN A 485 7.77 -32.28 0.01
N PRO A 486 7.84 -33.56 0.40
CA PRO A 486 7.10 -34.60 -0.31
C PRO A 486 5.60 -34.27 -0.26
N VAL A 487 4.96 -34.29 -1.45
CA VAL A 487 3.53 -34.01 -1.61
C VAL A 487 2.71 -34.96 -0.74
N THR A 488 2.38 -34.55 0.47
CA THR A 488 1.31 -35.18 1.22
C THR A 488 0.02 -34.51 0.74
N PRO A 489 -0.90 -35.24 0.09
CA PRO A 489 -2.12 -34.62 -0.42
C PRO A 489 -2.87 -33.95 0.72
N LEU A 490 -2.94 -32.63 0.71
CA LEU A 490 -3.69 -31.82 1.66
C LEU A 490 -5.18 -32.13 1.64
N TYR A 491 -5.63 -32.81 0.61
CA TYR A 491 -7.03 -32.94 0.21
C TYR A 491 -7.76 -34.18 0.72
N ASP A 492 -7.06 -35.25 1.13
CA ASP A 492 -7.78 -36.44 1.57
C ASP A 492 -8.45 -36.31 2.97
N ASN A 493 -7.98 -35.34 3.79
CA ASN A 493 -8.58 -35.06 5.10
C ASN A 493 -9.45 -33.77 5.16
N LEU A 494 -9.51 -33.01 4.07
CA LEU A 494 -10.27 -31.76 3.98
C LEU A 494 -11.39 -31.83 2.92
N LYS A 495 -12.01 -33.00 2.72
CA LYS A 495 -13.24 -33.12 1.90
C LYS A 495 -14.41 -32.28 2.45
N SER A 496 -14.23 -31.58 3.55
CA SER A 496 -15.28 -30.83 4.22
C SER A 496 -15.26 -29.30 4.04
N PRO A 497 -14.12 -28.55 4.01
CA PRO A 497 -14.21 -27.09 3.97
C PRO A 497 -14.75 -26.50 2.67
N ASN A 498 -14.34 -27.05 1.51
CA ASN A 498 -14.83 -26.54 0.22
C ASN A 498 -16.32 -26.86 0.02
N HIS A 499 -16.78 -28.02 0.48
CA HIS A 499 -18.21 -28.39 0.40
C HIS A 499 -19.06 -27.58 1.35
N GLN A 500 -18.50 -27.13 2.50
CA GLN A 500 -19.19 -26.24 3.42
C GLN A 500 -19.20 -24.79 2.94
N ILE A 501 -18.11 -24.30 2.31
CA ILE A 501 -18.08 -22.97 1.67
C ILE A 501 -19.02 -22.93 0.47
N GLU A 502 -19.04 -23.98 -0.38
CA GLU A 502 -19.99 -24.09 -1.49
C GLU A 502 -21.43 -24.23 -1.03
N GLN A 503 -21.71 -24.90 0.10
CA GLN A 503 -23.06 -24.98 0.66
C GLN A 503 -23.54 -23.67 1.28
N LEU A 504 -22.64 -22.89 1.89
CA LEU A 504 -22.95 -21.54 2.40
C LEU A 504 -23.20 -20.54 1.27
N SER A 505 -22.48 -20.68 0.14
CA SER A 505 -22.64 -19.82 -1.03
C SER A 505 -23.84 -20.19 -1.91
N SER A 506 -24.22 -21.49 -2.01
CA SER A 506 -25.33 -21.94 -2.87
C SER A 506 -26.72 -21.57 -2.34
N GLY A 507 -26.87 -21.32 -1.03
CA GLY A 507 -28.14 -20.93 -0.42
C GLY A 507 -28.44 -19.43 -0.52
N ALA A 508 -27.43 -18.57 -0.46
CA ALA A 508 -27.56 -17.12 -0.48
C ALA A 508 -27.55 -16.51 -1.90
N CYS A 509 -26.81 -17.14 -2.80
CA CYS A 509 -26.56 -16.58 -4.15
C CYS A 509 -27.80 -16.55 -5.04
N ARG A 510 -28.74 -17.51 -4.90
CA ARG A 510 -29.99 -17.48 -5.70
C ARG A 510 -30.94 -16.36 -5.31
N GLN A 511 -30.99 -15.98 -4.03
CA GLN A 511 -31.88 -14.91 -3.59
C GLN A 511 -31.32 -13.50 -3.81
N THR A 512 -29.99 -13.32 -3.83
CA THR A 512 -29.36 -12.00 -4.01
C THR A 512 -29.26 -11.62 -5.50
N PHE A 513 -29.11 -12.59 -6.39
CA PHE A 513 -29.06 -12.35 -7.84
C PHE A 513 -30.44 -11.99 -8.41
N GLU A 514 -31.51 -12.58 -7.88
CA GLU A 514 -32.89 -12.24 -8.29
C GLU A 514 -33.34 -10.86 -7.77
N ASN A 515 -32.75 -10.33 -6.69
CA ASN A 515 -33.16 -9.05 -6.12
C ASN A 515 -32.29 -7.84 -6.55
N ASN A 516 -31.12 -8.03 -7.14
CA ASN A 516 -30.22 -6.94 -7.56
C ASN A 516 -30.13 -6.74 -9.08
N LEU A 517 -30.84 -7.56 -9.86
CA LEU A 517 -31.05 -7.34 -11.31
C LEU A 517 -32.33 -6.52 -11.61
N ILE A 518 -32.98 -6.01 -10.56
CA ILE A 518 -34.15 -5.17 -10.71
C ILE A 518 -33.85 -3.84 -10.01
N VAL A 519 -33.29 -2.90 -10.72
CA VAL A 519 -33.62 -1.45 -10.81
C VAL A 519 -32.66 -0.81 -11.77
#